data_48ec46d1d4f0f1c8c8a4a57cb48d1ccf
#
_entry.id   48ec46d1d4f0f1c8c8a4a57cb48d1ccf
#
_cell.length_a   1.000
_cell.length_b   1.000
_cell.length_c   1.000
_cell.angle_alpha   90.00
_cell.angle_beta   90.00
_cell.angle_gamma   90.00
#
_symmetry.space_group_name_H-M   'P 1'
#
loop_
_entity.id
_entity.type
_entity.pdbx_description
1 polymer ?
#
loop_
_entity_poly.entity_id
_entity_poly.type
_entity_poly.pdbx_seq_one_letter_code
_entity_poly.pdbx_strand_id
1 'polypeptide(L)'
;MRFRIFHREAQPASPSNAASADYRRHISYAGSPATALKIAAVYRAVNLISNAIAVLPMHYKRYNAALKYFRTDYDTTLGSRINYLLSVRPNSRLSAFQFWKQVVCQVLLSGNAYIYPRLNMYGDPEEFILCSPGSVSYNAYSDRYYINDIYNGLQGEYSAGEVIHIRNMNLNGYEGVSTITYAANVLGIAATGDDETLRRFATGGRFKAILSNLSSVGGFGRYQDAQIEGKAKELNTSIQAGQDIMGLSGDVKVTPYSMSSADMQFLDSRKFTVREIARFFNIPAAKLMDDSNTVYGTAEAANLAFYSEALQPILSDIEEEFRAKLIGQQQCQNYKFTFDVDSLFALDRKSQAEWNKARLQTGMVSVNDLRREFDTPPVKDGDEVFLSVNLAPLGSDKLSGKTNPKA
;
A
#
# COMPACT_ATOMS: atom_id res chain seq x y z
N MET A 1 -30.76 8.96 66.15
CA MET A 1 -30.69 8.68 64.69
C MET A 1 -29.25 8.34 64.37
N ARG A 2 -28.89 7.06 64.16
CA ARG A 2 -27.53 6.61 63.84
C ARG A 2 -27.48 6.36 62.31
N PHE A 3 -26.72 7.20 61.58
CA PHE A 3 -26.43 6.97 60.14
C PHE A 3 -25.40 5.83 60.02
N ARG A 4 -25.80 4.71 59.36
CA ARG A 4 -24.86 3.69 58.92
C ARG A 4 -24.28 4.15 57.59
N ILE A 5 -22.99 4.46 57.59
CA ILE A 5 -22.18 4.67 56.35
C ILE A 5 -21.85 3.27 55.81
N PHE A 6 -22.47 2.90 54.70
CA PHE A 6 -22.06 1.72 53.95
C PHE A 6 -20.76 2.02 53.24
N HIS A 7 -19.66 1.47 53.73
CA HIS A 7 -18.45 1.34 52.93
C HIS A 7 -18.68 0.28 51.86
N ARG A 8 -18.74 0.71 50.62
CA ARG A 8 -18.74 -0.18 49.46
C ARG A 8 -17.27 -0.57 49.24
N GLU A 9 -16.87 -1.75 49.67
CA GLU A 9 -15.61 -2.34 49.31
C GLU A 9 -15.52 -2.42 47.78
N ALA A 10 -14.52 -1.80 47.18
CA ALA A 10 -14.24 -1.92 45.77
C ALA A 10 -13.85 -3.37 45.49
N GLN A 11 -14.68 -4.10 44.76
CA GLN A 11 -14.32 -5.40 44.24
C GLN A 11 -13.05 -5.28 43.40
N PRO A 12 -12.06 -6.16 43.60
CA PRO A 12 -10.87 -6.19 42.74
C PRO A 12 -11.32 -6.46 41.30
N ALA A 13 -10.89 -5.61 40.39
CA ALA A 13 -11.19 -5.76 38.97
C ALA A 13 -10.80 -7.17 38.50
N SER A 14 -11.74 -7.90 37.92
CA SER A 14 -11.50 -9.24 37.41
C SER A 14 -10.43 -9.22 36.31
N PRO A 15 -9.52 -10.21 36.23
CA PRO A 15 -8.42 -10.23 35.28
C PRO A 15 -8.85 -10.18 33.81
N SER A 16 -10.11 -10.45 33.49
CA SER A 16 -10.70 -10.33 32.16
C SER A 16 -10.81 -8.87 31.67
N ASN A 17 -10.92 -7.89 32.57
CA ASN A 17 -11.04 -6.48 32.18
C ASN A 17 -9.70 -5.83 31.79
N ALA A 18 -8.58 -6.30 32.34
CA ALA A 18 -7.26 -5.80 31.99
C ALA A 18 -6.85 -6.25 30.59
N ALA A 19 -7.08 -7.51 30.23
CA ALA A 19 -6.79 -8.04 28.91
C ALA A 19 -7.62 -7.37 27.81
N SER A 20 -8.91 -7.08 28.08
CA SER A 20 -9.78 -6.38 27.14
C SER A 20 -9.40 -4.91 26.97
N ALA A 21 -8.89 -4.24 28.01
CA ALA A 21 -8.41 -2.86 27.94
C ALA A 21 -7.12 -2.74 27.11
N ASP A 22 -6.20 -3.67 27.30
CA ASP A 22 -4.96 -3.71 26.49
C ASP A 22 -5.26 -4.00 25.00
N TYR A 23 -6.16 -4.92 24.71
CA TYR A 23 -6.60 -5.18 23.34
C TYR A 23 -7.20 -3.95 22.68
N ARG A 24 -8.10 -3.22 23.35
CA ARG A 24 -8.68 -1.97 22.82
C ARG A 24 -7.63 -0.89 22.61
N ARG A 25 -6.61 -0.80 23.46
CA ARG A 25 -5.50 0.14 23.30
C ARG A 25 -4.69 -0.19 22.05
N HIS A 26 -4.37 -1.46 21.80
CA HIS A 26 -3.64 -1.90 20.62
C HIS A 26 -4.41 -1.62 19.33
N ILE A 27 -5.72 -1.82 19.29
CA ILE A 27 -6.56 -1.49 18.13
C ILE A 27 -6.53 0.02 17.86
N SER A 28 -6.76 0.84 18.88
CA SER A 28 -6.73 2.30 18.75
C SER A 28 -5.35 2.81 18.32
N TYR A 29 -4.29 2.19 18.84
CA TYR A 29 -2.91 2.54 18.50
C TYR A 29 -2.57 2.13 17.06
N ALA A 30 -2.95 0.94 16.62
CA ALA A 30 -2.68 0.43 15.27
C ALA A 30 -3.44 1.19 14.17
N GLY A 31 -4.53 1.88 14.51
CA GLY A 31 -5.31 2.72 13.58
C GLY A 31 -4.64 4.04 13.19
N SER A 32 -3.47 4.40 13.76
CA SER A 32 -2.75 5.59 13.34
C SER A 32 -1.72 5.27 12.22
N PRO A 33 -1.53 6.17 11.23
CA PRO A 33 -0.58 5.97 10.13
C PRO A 33 0.84 5.64 10.59
N ALA A 34 1.33 6.35 11.61
CA ALA A 34 2.68 6.19 12.13
C ALA A 34 2.92 4.83 12.79
N THR A 35 1.91 4.27 13.42
CA THR A 35 1.99 2.96 14.08
C THR A 35 1.72 1.81 13.13
N ALA A 36 0.78 1.98 12.19
CA ALA A 36 0.52 1.00 11.16
C ALA A 36 1.77 0.73 10.30
N LEU A 37 2.55 1.76 10.00
CA LEU A 37 3.80 1.64 9.24
C LEU A 37 4.94 0.90 9.99
N LYS A 38 4.81 0.67 11.29
CA LYS A 38 5.76 -0.19 12.04
C LYS A 38 5.53 -1.67 11.74
N ILE A 39 4.37 -2.05 11.25
CA ILE A 39 4.05 -3.42 10.83
C ILE A 39 4.69 -3.65 9.46
N ALA A 40 5.62 -4.59 9.35
CA ALA A 40 6.42 -4.83 8.16
C ALA A 40 5.56 -5.07 6.89
N ALA A 41 4.47 -5.83 7.00
CA ALA A 41 3.57 -6.09 5.88
C ALA A 41 2.86 -4.83 5.38
N VAL A 42 2.44 -3.93 6.27
CA VAL A 42 1.83 -2.64 5.91
C VAL A 42 2.86 -1.73 5.25
N TYR A 43 4.06 -1.63 5.84
CA TYR A 43 5.15 -0.85 5.27
C TYR A 43 5.48 -1.30 3.85
N ARG A 44 5.57 -2.62 3.66
CA ARG A 44 5.83 -3.23 2.35
C ARG A 44 4.70 -2.93 1.36
N ALA A 45 3.43 -3.10 1.77
CA ALA A 45 2.26 -2.85 0.94
C ALA A 45 2.21 -1.40 0.44
N VAL A 46 2.32 -0.44 1.36
CA VAL A 46 2.29 0.99 1.04
C VAL A 46 3.45 1.39 0.12
N ASN A 47 4.68 0.93 0.41
CA ASN A 47 5.83 1.22 -0.44
C ASN A 47 5.71 0.57 -1.83
N LEU A 48 5.18 -0.65 -1.92
CA LEU A 48 5.04 -1.35 -3.19
C LEU A 48 4.08 -0.58 -4.12
N ILE A 49 2.89 -0.21 -3.64
CA ILE A 49 1.90 0.53 -4.43
C ILE A 49 2.44 1.93 -4.77
N SER A 50 2.92 2.67 -3.75
CA SER A 50 3.35 4.04 -3.95
C SER A 50 4.56 4.17 -4.86
N ASN A 51 5.53 3.26 -4.78
CA ASN A 51 6.68 3.24 -5.70
C ASN A 51 6.26 2.85 -7.12
N ALA A 52 5.37 1.85 -7.27
CA ALA A 52 4.91 1.42 -8.58
C ALA A 52 4.20 2.56 -9.34
N ILE A 53 3.36 3.34 -8.65
CA ILE A 53 2.69 4.50 -9.25
C ILE A 53 3.66 5.66 -9.47
N ALA A 54 4.54 5.95 -8.50
CA ALA A 54 5.45 7.10 -8.58
C ALA A 54 6.50 7.00 -9.70
N VAL A 55 6.81 5.79 -10.18
CA VAL A 55 7.71 5.57 -11.32
C VAL A 55 7.03 5.91 -12.64
N LEU A 56 5.70 5.90 -12.70
CA LEU A 56 4.95 6.15 -13.94
C LEU A 56 4.89 7.65 -14.22
N PRO A 57 5.37 8.12 -15.39
CA PRO A 57 5.20 9.51 -15.76
C PRO A 57 3.73 9.78 -16.10
N MET A 58 3.18 10.85 -15.54
CA MET A 58 1.86 11.35 -15.90
C MET A 58 2.00 12.40 -17.00
N HIS A 59 1.19 12.29 -18.06
CA HIS A 59 1.21 13.16 -19.21
C HIS A 59 -0.12 13.90 -19.41
N TYR A 60 -0.01 15.18 -19.73
CA TYR A 60 -1.09 15.97 -20.27
C TYR A 60 -1.10 15.81 -21.79
N LYS A 61 -2.17 15.22 -22.32
CA LYS A 61 -2.31 14.88 -23.74
C LYS A 61 -3.42 15.69 -24.39
N ARG A 62 -3.15 16.16 -25.62
CA ARG A 62 -4.11 16.87 -26.48
C ARG A 62 -4.55 15.99 -27.64
N TYR A 63 -5.84 16.04 -27.98
CA TYR A 63 -6.38 15.37 -29.15
C TYR A 63 -5.92 16.05 -30.44
N ASN A 64 -5.27 15.31 -31.29
CA ASN A 64 -4.89 15.77 -32.62
C ASN A 64 -5.99 15.37 -33.61
N ALA A 65 -6.79 16.34 -34.05
CA ALA A 65 -7.93 16.12 -34.96
C ALA A 65 -7.52 15.60 -36.35
N ALA A 66 -6.32 15.98 -36.83
CA ALA A 66 -5.81 15.54 -38.13
C ALA A 66 -5.43 14.06 -38.13
N LEU A 67 -4.85 13.59 -37.03
CA LEU A 67 -4.37 12.22 -36.87
C LEU A 67 -5.29 11.33 -36.02
N LYS A 68 -6.37 11.91 -35.48
CA LYS A 68 -7.42 11.25 -34.68
C LYS A 68 -6.89 10.45 -33.46
N TYR A 69 -5.85 10.95 -32.79
CA TYR A 69 -5.31 10.34 -31.56
C TYR A 69 -4.86 11.40 -30.55
N PHE A 70 -4.68 10.97 -29.29
CA PHE A 70 -4.15 11.83 -28.23
C PHE A 70 -2.61 11.78 -28.23
N ARG A 71 -1.99 12.95 -28.26
CA ARG A 71 -0.55 13.14 -28.20
C ARG A 71 -0.20 13.99 -26.98
N THR A 72 0.95 13.72 -26.35
CA THR A 72 1.49 14.58 -25.28
C THR A 72 1.69 15.99 -25.81
N ASP A 73 1.11 16.98 -25.13
CA ASP A 73 1.13 18.37 -25.57
C ASP A 73 2.40 19.07 -25.10
N TYR A 74 3.42 19.03 -25.93
CA TYR A 74 4.64 19.85 -25.78
C TYR A 74 4.62 21.06 -26.73
N ASP A 75 3.63 21.19 -27.58
CA ASP A 75 3.58 22.22 -28.61
C ASP A 75 3.06 23.56 -28.03
N THR A 76 2.25 23.50 -26.99
CA THR A 76 1.75 24.71 -26.31
C THR A 76 2.58 25.02 -25.06
N THR A 77 2.71 26.33 -24.76
CA THR A 77 3.41 26.77 -23.54
C THR A 77 2.77 26.20 -22.28
N LEU A 78 1.42 26.15 -22.24
CA LEU A 78 0.66 25.56 -21.14
C LEU A 78 0.90 24.06 -21.04
N GLY A 79 0.80 23.32 -22.15
CA GLY A 79 1.01 21.87 -22.18
C GLY A 79 2.41 21.49 -21.77
N SER A 80 3.43 22.19 -22.27
CA SER A 80 4.83 21.98 -21.87
C SER A 80 5.04 22.23 -20.38
N ARG A 81 4.47 23.30 -19.81
CA ARG A 81 4.53 23.60 -18.38
C ARG A 81 3.84 22.54 -17.54
N ILE A 82 2.60 22.16 -17.89
CA ILE A 82 1.86 21.12 -17.15
C ILE A 82 2.62 19.80 -17.18
N ASN A 83 3.13 19.38 -18.34
CA ASN A 83 3.91 18.15 -18.46
C ASN A 83 5.19 18.21 -17.62
N TYR A 84 5.88 19.36 -17.54
CA TYR A 84 7.02 19.55 -16.65
C TYR A 84 6.64 19.38 -15.16
N LEU A 85 5.53 20.00 -14.75
CA LEU A 85 5.04 19.87 -13.36
C LEU A 85 4.65 18.43 -13.01
N LEU A 86 4.04 17.70 -13.93
CA LEU A 86 3.57 16.34 -13.69
C LEU A 86 4.68 15.28 -13.69
N SER A 87 5.68 15.44 -14.58
CA SER A 87 6.69 14.40 -14.81
C SER A 87 8.07 14.71 -14.25
N VAL A 88 8.41 16.00 -14.00
CA VAL A 88 9.73 16.40 -13.55
C VAL A 88 9.69 17.00 -12.15
N ARG A 89 8.97 18.11 -11.96
CA ARG A 89 9.01 18.86 -10.70
C ARG A 89 7.69 19.59 -10.43
N PRO A 90 6.79 19.01 -9.64
CA PRO A 90 5.51 19.60 -9.30
C PRO A 90 5.61 20.91 -8.50
N ASN A 91 6.64 21.06 -7.69
CA ASN A 91 6.90 22.25 -6.88
C ASN A 91 8.41 22.42 -6.59
N SER A 92 8.77 23.50 -5.92
CA SER A 92 10.17 23.82 -5.61
C SER A 92 10.88 22.81 -4.69
N ARG A 93 10.13 21.98 -3.93
CA ARG A 93 10.68 21.07 -2.90
C ARG A 93 10.79 19.62 -3.35
N LEU A 94 9.82 19.13 -4.16
CA LEU A 94 9.66 17.71 -4.46
C LEU A 94 9.92 17.44 -5.95
N SER A 95 10.57 16.33 -6.25
CA SER A 95 10.55 15.74 -7.59
C SER A 95 9.19 15.08 -7.85
N ALA A 96 8.84 14.84 -9.11
CA ALA A 96 7.59 14.17 -9.48
C ALA A 96 7.46 12.79 -8.79
N PHE A 97 8.54 12.00 -8.75
CA PHE A 97 8.57 10.72 -8.05
C PHE A 97 8.17 10.84 -6.57
N GLN A 98 8.80 11.78 -5.83
CA GLN A 98 8.50 11.96 -4.41
C GLN A 98 7.10 12.50 -4.17
N PHE A 99 6.64 13.37 -5.05
CA PHE A 99 5.30 13.93 -4.99
C PHE A 99 4.23 12.84 -5.17
N TRP A 100 4.28 12.07 -6.24
CA TRP A 100 3.32 11.00 -6.51
C TRP A 100 3.38 9.89 -5.45
N LYS A 101 4.59 9.55 -5.00
CA LYS A 101 4.75 8.61 -3.88
C LYS A 101 4.02 9.12 -2.64
N GLN A 102 4.17 10.38 -2.29
CA GLN A 102 3.54 10.97 -1.11
C GLN A 102 2.02 11.08 -1.26
N VAL A 103 1.50 11.44 -2.45
CA VAL A 103 0.07 11.43 -2.77
C VAL A 103 -0.53 10.05 -2.49
N VAL A 104 0.06 9.01 -3.07
CA VAL A 104 -0.43 7.63 -2.91
C VAL A 104 -0.33 7.16 -1.46
N CYS A 105 0.77 7.49 -0.76
CA CYS A 105 0.88 7.20 0.67
C CYS A 105 -0.25 7.84 1.48
N GLN A 106 -0.62 9.09 1.21
CA GLN A 106 -1.73 9.76 1.91
C GLN A 106 -3.07 9.09 1.59
N VAL A 107 -3.34 8.74 0.32
CA VAL A 107 -4.56 8.02 -0.07
C VAL A 107 -4.68 6.69 0.67
N LEU A 108 -3.61 5.89 0.71
CA LEU A 108 -3.63 4.57 1.37
C LEU A 108 -3.74 4.67 2.89
N LEU A 109 -3.03 5.63 3.50
CA LEU A 109 -2.93 5.73 4.96
C LEU A 109 -4.06 6.56 5.57
N SER A 110 -4.44 7.67 4.95
CA SER A 110 -5.43 8.61 5.48
C SER A 110 -6.76 8.54 4.75
N GLY A 111 -6.82 7.85 3.61
CA GLY A 111 -7.99 7.78 2.75
C GLY A 111 -8.16 8.97 1.80
N ASN A 112 -7.41 10.05 2.01
CA ASN A 112 -7.57 11.30 1.28
C ASN A 112 -6.20 11.92 0.99
N ALA A 113 -6.05 12.48 -0.23
CA ALA A 113 -4.94 13.36 -0.56
C ALA A 113 -5.49 14.62 -1.23
N TYR A 114 -5.03 15.78 -0.77
CA TYR A 114 -5.48 17.07 -1.23
C TYR A 114 -4.34 17.80 -1.91
N ILE A 115 -4.52 18.16 -3.18
CA ILE A 115 -3.55 18.88 -3.98
C ILE A 115 -4.13 20.24 -4.32
N TYR A 116 -3.42 21.31 -3.97
CA TYR A 116 -3.78 22.65 -4.35
C TYR A 116 -2.93 23.11 -5.55
N PRO A 117 -3.55 23.33 -6.72
CA PRO A 117 -2.88 23.93 -7.86
C PRO A 117 -2.73 25.43 -7.62
N ARG A 118 -1.50 25.90 -7.41
CA ARG A 118 -1.24 27.34 -7.38
C ARG A 118 -1.25 27.85 -8.81
N LEU A 119 -2.15 28.80 -9.10
CA LEU A 119 -2.29 29.38 -10.41
C LEU A 119 -1.53 30.71 -10.52
N ASN A 120 -1.00 30.99 -11.71
CA ASN A 120 -0.45 32.30 -12.05
C ASN A 120 -1.57 33.31 -12.36
N MET A 121 -1.18 34.55 -12.68
CA MET A 121 -2.13 35.62 -12.99
C MET A 121 -3.00 35.35 -14.27
N TYR A 122 -2.62 34.38 -15.09
CA TYR A 122 -3.34 33.94 -16.27
C TYR A 122 -4.28 32.76 -16.04
N GLY A 123 -4.28 32.22 -14.81
CA GLY A 123 -5.06 31.03 -14.47
C GLY A 123 -4.38 29.70 -14.81
N ASP A 124 -3.10 29.72 -15.21
CA ASP A 124 -2.35 28.51 -15.53
C ASP A 124 -1.67 27.93 -14.27
N PRO A 125 -1.59 26.60 -14.11
CA PRO A 125 -0.87 25.98 -13.01
C PRO A 125 0.62 26.36 -13.03
N GLU A 126 1.11 26.84 -11.87
CA GLU A 126 2.51 27.17 -11.63
C GLU A 126 3.19 26.14 -10.72
N GLU A 127 2.46 25.63 -9.73
CA GLU A 127 2.91 24.61 -8.80
C GLU A 127 1.74 23.71 -8.37
N PHE A 128 2.04 22.45 -8.08
CA PHE A 128 1.12 21.55 -7.38
C PHE A 128 1.60 21.36 -5.95
N ILE A 129 0.80 21.77 -4.98
CA ILE A 129 1.12 21.70 -3.56
C ILE A 129 0.28 20.59 -2.94
N LEU A 130 0.93 19.55 -2.44
CA LEU A 130 0.27 18.51 -1.66
C LEU A 130 0.11 18.99 -0.23
N CYS A 131 -1.13 19.09 0.25
CA CYS A 131 -1.44 19.49 1.62
C CYS A 131 -0.96 18.44 2.62
N SER A 132 -0.54 18.89 3.80
CA SER A 132 -0.11 18.02 4.88
C SER A 132 -1.26 17.16 5.39
N PRO A 133 -1.04 15.90 5.81
CA PRO A 133 -2.10 15.08 6.38
C PRO A 133 -2.76 15.75 7.59
N GLY A 134 -4.09 15.79 7.58
CA GLY A 134 -4.88 16.39 8.67
C GLY A 134 -4.95 17.93 8.67
N SER A 135 -4.34 18.61 7.68
CA SER A 135 -4.42 20.08 7.57
C SER A 135 -5.67 20.56 6.82
N VAL A 136 -6.44 19.66 6.24
CA VAL A 136 -7.61 19.98 5.43
C VAL A 136 -8.87 19.41 6.08
N SER A 137 -9.89 20.23 6.18
CA SER A 137 -11.24 19.79 6.56
C SER A 137 -12.25 20.24 5.49
N TYR A 138 -13.20 19.37 5.18
CA TYR A 138 -14.26 19.67 4.22
C TYR A 138 -15.56 20.00 4.93
N ASN A 139 -16.20 21.08 4.52
CA ASN A 139 -17.51 21.47 5.00
C ASN A 139 -18.57 21.15 3.92
N ALA A 140 -19.31 20.07 4.13
CA ALA A 140 -20.33 19.60 3.20
C ALA A 140 -21.51 20.58 3.03
N TYR A 141 -21.77 21.46 4.02
CA TYR A 141 -22.84 22.43 3.93
C TYR A 141 -22.54 23.61 2.99
N SER A 142 -21.28 24.08 3.02
CA SER A 142 -20.83 25.20 2.18
C SER A 142 -20.13 24.77 0.89
N ASP A 143 -19.87 23.47 0.71
CA ASP A 143 -19.08 22.88 -0.38
C ASP A 143 -17.70 23.54 -0.49
N ARG A 144 -17.02 23.68 0.68
CA ARG A 144 -15.72 24.32 0.78
C ARG A 144 -14.73 23.50 1.58
N TYR A 145 -13.48 23.61 1.19
CA TYR A 145 -12.33 23.10 1.94
C TYR A 145 -11.76 24.22 2.81
N TYR A 146 -11.56 23.94 4.08
CA TYR A 146 -10.77 24.77 4.97
C TYR A 146 -9.38 24.16 5.08
N ILE A 147 -8.36 24.85 4.60
CA ILE A 147 -6.96 24.42 4.63
C ILE A 147 -6.22 25.25 5.66
N ASN A 148 -5.50 24.59 6.58
CA ASN A 148 -4.61 25.22 7.54
C ASN A 148 -3.27 24.47 7.51
N ASP A 149 -2.53 24.65 6.41
CA ASP A 149 -1.22 24.03 6.20
C ASP A 149 -0.10 25.06 6.30
N ILE A 150 0.40 25.22 7.52
CA ILE A 150 1.47 26.17 7.85
C ILE A 150 2.77 25.81 7.12
N TYR A 151 3.06 24.50 6.95
CA TYR A 151 4.29 24.03 6.29
C TYR A 151 4.36 24.41 4.81
N ASN A 152 3.22 24.46 4.13
CA ASN A 152 3.11 24.81 2.74
C ASN A 152 2.61 26.27 2.52
N GLY A 153 2.35 27.01 3.59
CA GLY A 153 1.90 28.40 3.52
C GLY A 153 0.48 28.54 2.95
N LEU A 154 -0.37 27.50 3.13
CA LEU A 154 -1.76 27.52 2.68
C LEU A 154 -2.69 27.68 3.88
N GLN A 155 -3.40 28.80 3.94
CA GLN A 155 -4.37 29.08 4.97
C GLN A 155 -5.60 29.75 4.37
N GLY A 156 -6.79 29.23 4.64
CA GLY A 156 -8.04 29.82 4.19
C GLY A 156 -9.09 28.84 3.73
N GLU A 157 -10.15 29.39 3.20
CA GLU A 157 -11.24 28.62 2.60
C GLU A 157 -11.10 28.61 1.08
N TYR A 158 -11.24 27.42 0.50
CA TYR A 158 -11.14 27.16 -0.92
C TYR A 158 -12.40 26.47 -1.41
N SER A 159 -12.86 26.80 -2.62
CA SER A 159 -14.01 26.12 -3.21
C SER A 159 -13.67 24.67 -3.59
N ALA A 160 -14.67 23.81 -3.70
CA ALA A 160 -14.48 22.43 -4.14
C ALA A 160 -13.83 22.35 -5.54
N GLY A 161 -14.02 23.36 -6.40
CA GLY A 161 -13.39 23.44 -7.73
C GLY A 161 -11.89 23.74 -7.71
N GLU A 162 -11.37 24.35 -6.65
CA GLU A 162 -9.97 24.79 -6.55
C GLU A 162 -9.03 23.73 -5.97
N VAL A 163 -9.56 22.66 -5.36
CA VAL A 163 -8.77 21.61 -4.72
C VAL A 163 -8.98 20.29 -5.47
N ILE A 164 -7.88 19.67 -5.86
CA ILE A 164 -7.88 18.30 -6.40
C ILE A 164 -7.89 17.37 -5.21
N HIS A 165 -8.99 16.63 -5.03
CA HIS A 165 -9.19 15.74 -3.90
C HIS A 165 -9.25 14.30 -4.37
N ILE A 166 -8.14 13.57 -4.19
CA ILE A 166 -8.02 12.15 -4.50
C ILE A 166 -8.49 11.37 -3.28
N ARG A 167 -9.46 10.48 -3.49
CA ARG A 167 -10.17 9.75 -2.45
C ARG A 167 -9.97 8.25 -2.61
N ASN A 168 -9.70 7.57 -1.53
CA ASN A 168 -9.81 6.13 -1.48
C ASN A 168 -11.30 5.72 -1.51
N MET A 169 -11.62 4.47 -1.16
CA MET A 169 -13.01 4.03 -1.01
C MET A 169 -13.85 5.09 -0.31
N ASN A 170 -14.96 5.50 -0.93
CA ASN A 170 -15.80 6.61 -0.47
C ASN A 170 -17.20 6.10 -0.13
N LEU A 171 -17.71 6.40 1.06
CA LEU A 171 -19.03 5.97 1.53
C LEU A 171 -20.07 7.09 1.52
N ASN A 172 -19.65 8.34 1.59
CA ASN A 172 -20.56 9.50 1.75
C ASN A 172 -20.49 10.50 0.58
N GLY A 173 -19.63 10.28 -0.42
CA GLY A 173 -19.42 11.17 -1.56
C GLY A 173 -18.43 12.31 -1.30
N TYR A 174 -17.99 12.53 -0.07
CA TYR A 174 -17.18 13.69 0.31
C TYR A 174 -15.78 13.33 0.74
N GLU A 175 -15.62 12.27 1.53
CA GLU A 175 -14.33 11.88 2.10
C GLU A 175 -14.05 10.40 1.84
N GLY A 176 -12.81 10.12 1.49
CA GLY A 176 -12.29 8.76 1.34
C GLY A 176 -12.01 8.14 2.71
N VAL A 177 -12.17 6.84 2.77
CA VAL A 177 -12.00 6.05 3.99
C VAL A 177 -10.56 5.56 4.09
N SER A 178 -9.95 5.72 5.27
CA SER A 178 -8.62 5.19 5.56
C SER A 178 -8.63 3.66 5.58
N THR A 179 -7.81 3.03 4.75
CA THR A 179 -7.61 1.58 4.75
C THR A 179 -7.17 1.07 6.11
N ILE A 180 -6.30 1.83 6.81
CA ILE A 180 -5.78 1.48 8.13
C ILE A 180 -6.87 1.47 9.19
N THR A 181 -7.81 2.42 9.15
CA THR A 181 -8.91 2.48 10.12
C THR A 181 -9.78 1.24 10.02
N TYR A 182 -10.08 0.78 8.82
CA TYR A 182 -10.87 -0.44 8.63
C TYR A 182 -10.06 -1.72 8.89
N ALA A 183 -8.76 -1.71 8.66
CA ALA A 183 -7.86 -2.81 9.00
C ALA A 183 -7.44 -2.84 10.48
N ALA A 184 -7.90 -1.88 11.31
CA ALA A 184 -7.38 -1.68 12.68
C ALA A 184 -7.41 -2.94 13.56
N ASN A 185 -8.42 -3.79 13.41
CA ASN A 185 -8.50 -5.06 14.15
C ASN A 185 -7.37 -6.02 13.74
N VAL A 186 -7.13 -6.19 12.44
CA VAL A 186 -6.07 -7.08 11.92
C VAL A 186 -4.69 -6.51 12.25
N LEU A 187 -4.52 -5.20 12.16
CA LEU A 187 -3.29 -4.50 12.52
C LEU A 187 -3.02 -4.59 14.03
N GLY A 188 -4.06 -4.53 14.87
CA GLY A 188 -3.97 -4.75 16.31
C GLY A 188 -3.50 -6.15 16.66
N ILE A 189 -4.00 -7.18 15.97
CA ILE A 189 -3.53 -8.57 16.12
C ILE A 189 -2.06 -8.68 15.71
N ALA A 190 -1.65 -8.08 14.59
CA ALA A 190 -0.27 -8.07 14.14
C ALA A 190 0.66 -7.42 15.19
N ALA A 191 0.31 -6.23 15.66
CA ALA A 191 1.08 -5.49 16.66
C ALA A 191 1.21 -6.26 17.99
N THR A 192 0.11 -6.85 18.47
CA THR A 192 0.12 -7.68 19.69
C THR A 192 1.01 -8.92 19.52
N GLY A 193 1.00 -9.53 18.33
CA GLY A 193 1.89 -10.65 18.00
C GLY A 193 3.37 -10.25 18.01
N ASP A 194 3.70 -9.07 17.51
CA ASP A 194 5.07 -8.54 17.55
C ASP A 194 5.51 -8.24 19.00
N ASP A 195 4.65 -7.61 19.81
CA ASP A 195 4.93 -7.31 21.21
C ASP A 195 5.13 -8.60 22.05
N GLU A 196 4.29 -9.63 21.81
CA GLU A 196 4.49 -10.93 22.49
C GLU A 196 5.80 -11.60 22.05
N THR A 197 6.17 -11.48 20.78
CA THR A 197 7.45 -11.99 20.27
C THR A 197 8.62 -11.27 20.93
N LEU A 198 8.60 -9.94 20.98
CA LEU A 198 9.62 -9.12 21.64
C LEU A 198 9.74 -9.49 23.11
N ARG A 199 8.61 -9.66 23.81
CA ARG A 199 8.58 -10.05 25.21
C ARG A 199 9.19 -11.42 25.42
N ARG A 200 8.92 -12.40 24.54
CA ARG A 200 9.52 -13.74 24.61
C ARG A 200 11.04 -13.70 24.44
N PHE A 201 11.54 -12.92 23.48
CA PHE A 201 12.97 -12.78 23.26
C PHE A 201 13.65 -11.99 24.38
N ALA A 202 13.04 -10.92 24.88
CA ALA A 202 13.58 -10.11 25.98
C ALA A 202 13.67 -10.89 27.31
N THR A 203 12.81 -11.90 27.50
CA THR A 203 12.81 -12.74 28.69
C THR A 203 13.56 -14.08 28.51
N GLY A 204 14.37 -14.22 27.44
CA GLY A 204 15.20 -15.41 27.20
C GLY A 204 14.44 -16.70 26.91
N GLY A 205 13.22 -16.60 26.33
CA GLY A 205 12.36 -17.74 26.06
C GLY A 205 11.92 -18.40 27.38
N ARG A 206 10.77 -17.97 27.92
CA ARG A 206 10.33 -18.52 29.22
C ARG A 206 10.19 -20.02 29.16
N PHE A 207 11.15 -20.72 29.80
CA PHE A 207 10.98 -22.11 30.15
C PHE A 207 9.83 -22.23 31.16
N LYS A 208 8.68 -22.68 30.67
CA LYS A 208 7.53 -22.96 31.54
C LYS A 208 7.63 -24.41 32.01
N ALA A 209 7.77 -24.60 33.28
CA ALA A 209 7.79 -25.91 33.89
C ALA A 209 6.86 -25.96 35.10
N ILE A 210 6.28 -27.11 35.31
CA ILE A 210 5.51 -27.41 36.52
C ILE A 210 6.44 -28.11 37.49
N LEU A 211 6.59 -27.51 38.66
CA LEU A 211 7.28 -28.13 39.78
C LEU A 211 6.26 -28.95 40.59
N SER A 212 6.49 -30.22 40.70
CA SER A 212 5.65 -31.13 41.55
C SER A 212 6.51 -31.97 42.46
N ASN A 213 5.97 -32.32 43.62
CA ASN A 213 6.61 -33.29 44.48
C ASN A 213 6.70 -34.66 43.81
N LEU A 214 7.87 -35.32 43.91
CA LEU A 214 7.97 -36.73 43.54
C LEU A 214 7.13 -37.53 44.55
N SER A 215 6.23 -38.40 44.10
CA SER A 215 5.49 -39.32 44.98
C SER A 215 6.45 -40.33 45.57
N SER A 216 6.97 -40.13 46.75
CA SER A 216 7.65 -41.18 47.47
C SER A 216 6.64 -41.99 48.28
N VAL A 217 6.67 -43.27 48.10
CA VAL A 217 5.92 -44.23 48.93
C VAL A 217 6.55 -44.19 50.32
N GLY A 218 5.96 -43.43 51.23
CA GLY A 218 6.41 -43.31 52.61
C GLY A 218 6.69 -41.90 53.09
N GLY A 219 5.68 -41.14 53.34
CA GLY A 219 5.47 -39.94 54.16
C GLY A 219 6.58 -38.96 54.59
N PHE A 220 7.83 -39.24 54.30
CA PHE A 220 9.00 -38.43 54.67
C PHE A 220 9.62 -37.81 53.44
N GLY A 221 9.55 -36.49 53.33
CA GLY A 221 10.23 -35.73 52.26
C GLY A 221 9.35 -34.88 51.38
N ARG A 222 8.04 -34.74 51.65
CA ARG A 222 7.19 -33.83 50.93
C ARG A 222 7.48 -32.37 51.30
N TYR A 223 7.80 -31.56 50.32
CA TYR A 223 7.82 -30.10 50.52
C TYR A 223 6.38 -29.61 50.76
N GLN A 224 6.23 -28.72 51.73
CA GLN A 224 5.00 -28.00 51.91
C GLN A 224 4.78 -27.04 50.73
N ASP A 225 3.55 -26.68 50.38
CA ASP A 225 3.23 -25.84 49.24
C ASP A 225 4.03 -24.52 49.23
N ALA A 226 4.22 -23.90 50.41
CA ALA A 226 5.06 -22.69 50.56
C ALA A 226 6.52 -22.89 50.17
N GLN A 227 7.09 -24.12 50.38
CA GLN A 227 8.44 -24.42 49.99
C GLN A 227 8.60 -24.66 48.50
N ILE A 228 7.57 -25.21 47.83
CA ILE A 228 7.52 -25.37 46.37
C ILE A 228 7.41 -23.97 45.70
N GLU A 229 6.58 -23.06 46.23
CA GLU A 229 6.51 -21.69 45.77
C GLU A 229 7.83 -20.93 45.97
N GLY A 230 8.51 -21.13 47.11
CA GLY A 230 9.84 -20.56 47.35
C GLY A 230 10.86 -21.04 46.31
N LYS A 231 10.91 -22.32 46.03
CA LYS A 231 11.80 -22.92 45.01
C LYS A 231 11.43 -22.47 43.59
N ALA A 232 10.14 -22.30 43.28
CA ALA A 232 9.72 -21.77 42.01
C ALA A 232 10.16 -20.30 41.79
N LYS A 233 10.12 -19.48 42.83
CA LYS A 233 10.64 -18.11 42.81
C LYS A 233 12.17 -18.07 42.64
N GLU A 234 12.89 -18.90 43.34
CA GLU A 234 14.36 -19.03 43.24
C GLU A 234 14.77 -19.47 41.82
N LEU A 235 14.09 -20.49 41.26
CA LEU A 235 14.30 -20.95 39.91
C LEU A 235 14.04 -19.84 38.87
N ASN A 236 12.94 -19.13 39.04
CA ASN A 236 12.56 -18.01 38.12
C ASN A 236 13.60 -16.87 38.18
N THR A 237 14.12 -16.56 39.37
CA THR A 237 15.16 -15.53 39.55
C THR A 237 16.47 -15.93 38.88
N SER A 238 16.87 -17.18 39.01
CA SER A 238 18.11 -17.72 38.43
C SER A 238 18.00 -17.80 36.88
N ILE A 239 16.84 -18.18 36.33
CA ILE A 239 16.59 -18.16 34.90
C ILE A 239 16.63 -16.69 34.37
N GLN A 240 16.08 -15.74 35.12
CA GLN A 240 16.15 -14.34 34.76
C GLN A 240 17.57 -13.75 34.80
N ALA A 241 18.43 -14.35 35.68
CA ALA A 241 19.85 -14.00 35.77
C ALA A 241 20.73 -14.70 34.69
N GLY A 242 20.12 -15.47 33.77
CA GLY A 242 20.83 -16.11 32.65
C GLY A 242 21.61 -17.39 33.01
N GLN A 243 21.23 -18.08 34.07
CA GLN A 243 21.83 -19.37 34.43
C GLN A 243 21.18 -20.51 33.63
N ASP A 244 21.95 -21.16 32.77
CA ASP A 244 21.48 -22.25 31.90
C ASP A 244 21.36 -23.60 32.60
N ILE A 245 22.11 -23.79 33.69
CA ILE A 245 22.15 -25.05 34.46
C ILE A 245 21.97 -24.76 35.96
N MET A 246 20.95 -25.37 36.54
CA MET A 246 20.62 -25.24 37.96
C MET A 246 20.49 -26.60 38.62
N GLY A 247 21.14 -26.75 39.76
CA GLY A 247 20.95 -27.90 40.64
C GLY A 247 19.73 -27.69 41.55
N LEU A 248 18.70 -28.51 41.44
CA LEU A 248 17.59 -28.54 42.38
C LEU A 248 17.86 -29.61 43.45
N SER A 249 17.99 -29.19 44.70
CA SER A 249 18.09 -30.11 45.84
C SER A 249 16.69 -30.47 46.33
N GLY A 250 16.42 -31.79 46.51
CA GLY A 250 15.18 -32.34 47.05
C GLY A 250 14.33 -33.10 46.02
N ASP A 251 13.31 -33.79 46.52
CA ASP A 251 12.39 -34.63 45.71
C ASP A 251 11.38 -33.78 44.90
N VAL A 252 11.87 -32.98 43.96
CA VAL A 252 11.04 -32.14 43.09
C VAL A 252 11.19 -32.61 41.65
N LYS A 253 10.06 -32.91 41.02
CA LYS A 253 9.99 -33.23 39.60
C LYS A 253 9.73 -31.95 38.79
N VAL A 254 10.62 -31.63 37.87
CA VAL A 254 10.43 -30.57 36.88
C VAL A 254 9.85 -31.20 35.64
N THR A 255 8.60 -30.87 35.34
CA THR A 255 7.97 -31.29 34.09
C THR A 255 7.90 -30.09 33.14
N PRO A 256 8.67 -30.10 32.01
CA PRO A 256 8.59 -29.03 31.07
C PRO A 256 7.18 -28.96 30.47
N TYR A 257 6.57 -27.78 30.50
CA TYR A 257 5.32 -27.54 29.85
C TYR A 257 5.62 -27.17 28.39
N SER A 258 5.69 -28.17 27.53
CA SER A 258 5.99 -27.98 26.12
C SER A 258 4.75 -27.43 25.40
N MET A 259 4.84 -26.20 24.86
CA MET A 259 3.80 -25.57 24.05
C MET A 259 4.04 -25.79 22.54
N SER A 260 4.53 -26.94 22.11
CA SER A 260 4.91 -27.21 20.71
C SER A 260 3.75 -26.99 19.70
N SER A 261 2.51 -27.30 20.10
CA SER A 261 1.33 -27.07 19.25
C SER A 261 0.93 -25.58 19.18
N ALA A 262 1.07 -24.85 20.28
CA ALA A 262 0.74 -23.41 20.32
C ALA A 262 1.73 -22.55 19.53
N ASP A 263 2.99 -22.94 19.45
CA ASP A 263 4.00 -22.20 18.68
C ASP A 263 3.78 -22.36 17.16
N MET A 264 3.39 -23.55 16.71
CA MET A 264 3.00 -23.77 15.31
C MET A 264 1.73 -22.98 14.93
N GLN A 265 0.71 -22.98 15.79
CA GLN A 265 -0.51 -22.20 15.59
C GLN A 265 -0.23 -20.68 15.59
N PHE A 266 0.73 -20.23 16.37
CA PHE A 266 1.15 -18.83 16.39
C PHE A 266 1.82 -18.41 15.07
N LEU A 267 2.70 -19.24 14.50
CA LEU A 267 3.32 -19.00 13.20
C LEU A 267 2.28 -18.97 12.06
N ASP A 268 1.33 -19.91 12.08
CA ASP A 268 0.25 -19.95 11.10
C ASP A 268 -0.68 -18.72 11.22
N SER A 269 -0.96 -18.28 12.43
CA SER A 269 -1.71 -17.03 12.67
C SER A 269 -0.97 -15.81 12.11
N ARG A 270 0.36 -15.73 12.22
CA ARG A 270 1.15 -14.63 11.64
C ARG A 270 1.09 -14.62 10.11
N LYS A 271 1.22 -15.79 9.47
CA LYS A 271 1.06 -15.90 8.02
C LYS A 271 -0.35 -15.49 7.57
N PHE A 272 -1.37 -15.93 8.32
CA PHE A 272 -2.75 -15.51 8.05
C PHE A 272 -2.92 -13.98 8.15
N THR A 273 -2.33 -13.34 9.15
CA THR A 273 -2.38 -11.89 9.33
C THR A 273 -1.74 -11.14 8.15
N VAL A 274 -0.62 -11.62 7.59
CA VAL A 274 0.00 -11.02 6.39
C VAL A 274 -0.95 -11.10 5.19
N ARG A 275 -1.64 -12.21 5.01
CA ARG A 275 -2.63 -12.39 3.93
C ARG A 275 -3.85 -11.50 4.10
N GLU A 276 -4.32 -11.30 5.32
CA GLU A 276 -5.40 -10.35 5.61
C GLU A 276 -4.98 -8.91 5.28
N ILE A 277 -3.76 -8.51 5.65
CA ILE A 277 -3.22 -7.20 5.29
C ILE A 277 -3.14 -7.05 3.76
N ALA A 278 -2.69 -8.10 3.04
CA ALA A 278 -2.66 -8.10 1.59
C ALA A 278 -4.03 -7.83 0.96
N ARG A 279 -5.10 -8.40 1.52
CA ARG A 279 -6.49 -8.19 1.08
C ARG A 279 -6.95 -6.76 1.27
N PHE A 280 -6.62 -6.10 2.38
CA PHE A 280 -6.98 -4.70 2.63
C PHE A 280 -6.33 -3.72 1.63
N PHE A 281 -5.17 -4.08 1.08
CA PHE A 281 -4.46 -3.27 0.08
C PHE A 281 -4.65 -3.77 -1.35
N ASN A 282 -5.51 -4.78 -1.58
CA ASN A 282 -5.74 -5.40 -2.89
C ASN A 282 -4.44 -5.89 -3.57
N ILE A 283 -3.49 -6.41 -2.78
CA ILE A 283 -2.21 -6.90 -3.27
C ILE A 283 -2.20 -8.41 -3.22
N PRO A 284 -1.75 -9.11 -4.28
CA PRO A 284 -1.48 -10.55 -4.21
C PRO A 284 -0.49 -10.86 -3.07
N ALA A 285 -0.81 -11.83 -2.20
CA ALA A 285 -0.01 -12.12 -1.01
C ALA A 285 1.46 -12.47 -1.34
N ALA A 286 1.71 -13.08 -2.50
CA ALA A 286 3.05 -13.34 -3.01
C ALA A 286 3.92 -12.08 -3.17
N LYS A 287 3.32 -10.92 -3.46
CA LYS A 287 4.02 -9.63 -3.54
C LYS A 287 4.47 -9.10 -2.18
N LEU A 288 3.86 -9.56 -1.10
CA LEU A 288 4.28 -9.27 0.28
C LEU A 288 5.32 -10.27 0.80
N MET A 289 5.88 -11.12 -0.06
CA MET A 289 6.86 -12.16 0.27
C MET A 289 6.30 -13.25 1.20
N ASP A 290 5.03 -13.60 1.03
CA ASP A 290 4.46 -14.82 1.62
C ASP A 290 4.75 -15.99 0.65
N ASP A 291 5.83 -16.72 0.91
CA ASP A 291 6.42 -17.74 0.02
C ASP A 291 5.59 -19.03 -0.12
N SER A 292 4.38 -19.07 0.35
CA SER A 292 3.53 -20.24 0.19
C SER A 292 3.01 -20.36 -1.25
N ASN A 293 3.71 -21.16 -2.08
CA ASN A 293 3.31 -21.60 -3.44
C ASN A 293 3.48 -20.61 -4.59
N THR A 294 4.67 -20.10 -4.87
CA THR A 294 4.93 -19.40 -6.14
C THR A 294 5.46 -20.36 -7.22
N VAL A 295 4.58 -20.84 -8.08
CA VAL A 295 4.97 -21.48 -9.36
C VAL A 295 5.23 -20.36 -10.38
N TYR A 296 6.25 -20.48 -11.23
CA TYR A 296 6.69 -19.44 -12.19
C TYR A 296 5.57 -18.87 -13.08
N GLY A 297 4.58 -19.67 -13.48
CA GLY A 297 3.41 -19.21 -14.25
C GLY A 297 2.44 -18.31 -13.48
N THR A 298 2.56 -18.23 -12.14
CA THR A 298 1.75 -17.36 -11.27
C THR A 298 2.33 -15.97 -11.10
N ALA A 299 3.61 -15.75 -11.42
CA ALA A 299 4.25 -14.44 -11.23
C ALA A 299 3.71 -13.39 -12.22
N GLU A 300 3.51 -13.76 -13.49
CA GLU A 300 2.94 -12.89 -14.52
C GLU A 300 1.46 -12.58 -14.22
N ALA A 301 0.68 -13.59 -13.85
CA ALA A 301 -0.69 -13.42 -13.40
C ALA A 301 -0.78 -12.52 -12.14
N ALA A 302 0.15 -12.68 -11.20
CA ALA A 302 0.22 -11.83 -10.00
C ALA A 302 0.60 -10.37 -10.33
N ASN A 303 1.43 -10.14 -11.36
CA ASN A 303 1.74 -8.78 -11.84
C ASN A 303 0.52 -8.14 -12.49
N LEU A 304 -0.20 -8.89 -13.32
CA LEU A 304 -1.43 -8.41 -13.96
C LEU A 304 -2.53 -8.10 -12.92
N ALA A 305 -2.74 -9.01 -11.97
CA ALA A 305 -3.68 -8.80 -10.87
C ALA A 305 -3.29 -7.59 -10.02
N PHE A 306 -2.01 -7.42 -9.69
CA PHE A 306 -1.52 -6.25 -8.95
C PHE A 306 -1.81 -4.95 -9.72
N TYR A 307 -1.59 -4.93 -11.03
CA TYR A 307 -1.92 -3.75 -11.83
C TYR A 307 -3.42 -3.48 -11.84
N SER A 308 -4.24 -4.48 -12.21
CA SER A 308 -5.69 -4.29 -12.41
C SER A 308 -6.45 -4.03 -11.11
N GLU A 309 -6.03 -4.63 -10.00
CA GLU A 309 -6.77 -4.57 -8.74
C GLU A 309 -6.26 -3.48 -7.78
N ALA A 310 -4.93 -3.25 -7.75
CA ALA A 310 -4.33 -2.30 -6.80
C ALA A 310 -3.96 -0.95 -7.44
N LEU A 311 -3.37 -0.95 -8.65
CA LEU A 311 -2.83 0.28 -9.25
C LEU A 311 -3.86 1.02 -10.10
N GLN A 312 -4.51 0.33 -11.02
CA GLN A 312 -5.42 0.93 -12.01
C GLN A 312 -6.54 1.78 -11.39
N PRO A 313 -7.22 1.37 -10.29
CA PRO A 313 -8.24 2.20 -9.67
C PRO A 313 -7.69 3.53 -9.16
N ILE A 314 -6.51 3.52 -8.52
CA ILE A 314 -5.85 4.73 -7.99
C ILE A 314 -5.40 5.64 -9.14
N LEU A 315 -4.82 5.06 -10.20
CA LEU A 315 -4.41 5.81 -11.40
C LEU A 315 -5.60 6.51 -12.05
N SER A 316 -6.70 5.77 -12.24
CA SER A 316 -7.93 6.32 -12.84
C SER A 316 -8.52 7.45 -12.02
N ASP A 317 -8.58 7.32 -10.69
CA ASP A 317 -9.08 8.37 -9.80
C ASP A 317 -8.23 9.65 -9.90
N ILE A 318 -6.90 9.52 -9.92
CA ILE A 318 -5.99 10.65 -10.12
C ILE A 318 -6.21 11.31 -11.49
N GLU A 319 -6.26 10.52 -12.57
CA GLU A 319 -6.44 11.03 -13.93
C GLU A 319 -7.76 11.80 -14.09
N GLU A 320 -8.85 11.24 -13.54
CA GLU A 320 -10.18 11.83 -13.61
C GLU A 320 -10.31 13.10 -12.76
N GLU A 321 -9.77 13.12 -11.54
CA GLU A 321 -9.78 14.30 -10.68
C GLU A 321 -8.95 15.45 -11.28
N PHE A 322 -7.77 15.16 -11.82
CA PHE A 322 -6.97 16.16 -12.53
C PHE A 322 -7.71 16.70 -13.75
N ARG A 323 -8.36 15.81 -14.51
CA ARG A 323 -9.17 16.21 -15.67
C ARG A 323 -10.35 17.08 -15.26
N ALA A 324 -11.08 16.71 -14.21
CA ALA A 324 -12.25 17.42 -13.73
C ALA A 324 -11.94 18.84 -13.22
N LYS A 325 -10.76 19.02 -12.58
CA LYS A 325 -10.37 20.27 -11.93
C LYS A 325 -9.56 21.23 -12.81
N LEU A 326 -8.74 20.69 -13.71
CA LEU A 326 -7.82 21.50 -14.53
C LEU A 326 -8.32 21.70 -15.97
N ILE A 327 -9.29 20.91 -16.43
CA ILE A 327 -9.82 21.04 -17.79
C ILE A 327 -11.26 21.51 -17.71
N GLY A 328 -11.55 22.64 -18.38
CA GLY A 328 -12.92 23.14 -18.48
C GLY A 328 -13.83 22.14 -19.21
N GLN A 329 -15.10 22.07 -18.84
CA GLN A 329 -16.08 21.12 -19.38
C GLN A 329 -16.12 21.07 -20.92
N GLN A 330 -15.97 22.19 -21.58
CA GLN A 330 -15.98 22.28 -23.06
C GLN A 330 -14.73 21.66 -23.69
N GLN A 331 -13.65 21.55 -22.97
CA GLN A 331 -12.35 21.05 -23.44
C GLN A 331 -12.06 19.60 -23.05
N CYS A 332 -12.92 18.99 -22.24
CA CYS A 332 -12.73 17.62 -21.75
C CYS A 332 -12.60 16.55 -22.86
N GLN A 333 -13.15 16.80 -24.05
CA GLN A 333 -12.99 15.91 -25.20
C GLN A 333 -11.64 16.05 -25.90
N ASN A 334 -11.00 17.21 -25.75
CA ASN A 334 -9.77 17.55 -26.47
C ASN A 334 -8.51 17.32 -25.62
N TYR A 335 -8.65 17.20 -24.31
CA TYR A 335 -7.52 17.04 -23.40
C TYR A 335 -7.78 15.93 -22.39
N LYS A 336 -6.72 15.23 -22.02
CA LYS A 336 -6.75 14.24 -20.95
C LYS A 336 -5.43 14.16 -20.20
N PHE A 337 -5.51 13.72 -18.96
CA PHE A 337 -4.35 13.28 -18.17
C PHE A 337 -4.27 11.76 -18.24
N THR A 338 -3.06 11.20 -18.36
CA THR A 338 -2.87 9.74 -18.45
C THR A 338 -1.49 9.38 -17.96
N PHE A 339 -1.41 8.38 -17.09
CA PHE A 339 -0.15 7.76 -16.74
C PHE A 339 0.34 6.85 -17.86
N ASP A 340 1.67 6.82 -18.04
CA ASP A 340 2.27 5.87 -18.97
C ASP A 340 2.59 4.57 -18.23
N VAL A 341 1.76 3.56 -18.48
CA VAL A 341 1.83 2.26 -17.81
C VAL A 341 2.71 1.24 -18.55
N ASP A 342 3.18 1.56 -19.75
CA ASP A 342 3.95 0.62 -20.58
C ASP A 342 5.22 0.15 -19.88
N SER A 343 5.81 1.01 -19.05
CA SER A 343 7.01 0.67 -18.27
C SER A 343 6.79 -0.43 -17.21
N LEU A 344 5.55 -0.63 -16.73
CA LEU A 344 5.23 -1.70 -15.77
C LEU A 344 5.25 -3.10 -16.41
N PHE A 345 4.96 -3.16 -17.71
CA PHE A 345 4.89 -4.41 -18.45
C PHE A 345 6.20 -4.75 -19.17
N ALA A 346 7.19 -3.84 -19.11
CA ALA A 346 8.52 -4.02 -19.70
C ALA A 346 9.42 -5.03 -18.94
N LEU A 347 8.84 -5.97 -18.18
CA LEU A 347 9.55 -6.77 -17.17
C LEU A 347 10.40 -7.91 -17.73
N ASP A 348 10.15 -8.38 -18.96
CA ASP A 348 10.99 -9.40 -19.61
C ASP A 348 11.42 -8.94 -21.00
N ARG A 349 12.71 -8.92 -21.24
CA ARG A 349 13.28 -8.53 -22.55
C ARG A 349 12.74 -9.37 -23.69
N LYS A 350 12.42 -10.64 -23.44
CA LYS A 350 11.87 -11.53 -24.46
C LYS A 350 10.43 -11.17 -24.78
N SER A 351 9.59 -11.04 -23.78
CA SER A 351 8.19 -10.63 -23.93
C SER A 351 8.09 -9.23 -24.51
N GLN A 352 8.97 -8.31 -24.13
CA GLN A 352 9.06 -6.96 -24.70
C GLN A 352 9.46 -7.00 -26.19
N ALA A 353 10.43 -7.84 -26.56
CA ALA A 353 10.82 -8.00 -27.94
C ALA A 353 9.71 -8.60 -28.80
N GLU A 354 8.98 -9.59 -28.28
CA GLU A 354 7.80 -10.18 -28.96
C GLU A 354 6.67 -9.16 -29.10
N TRP A 355 6.39 -8.37 -28.07
CA TRP A 355 5.42 -7.29 -28.09
C TRP A 355 5.79 -6.20 -29.11
N ASN A 356 7.03 -5.72 -29.11
CA ASN A 356 7.52 -4.72 -30.06
C ASN A 356 7.48 -5.26 -31.51
N LYS A 357 7.80 -6.53 -31.70
CA LYS A 357 7.63 -7.19 -33.00
C LYS A 357 6.18 -7.23 -33.45
N ALA A 358 5.25 -7.55 -32.54
CA ALA A 358 3.81 -7.56 -32.85
C ALA A 358 3.29 -6.15 -33.20
N ARG A 359 3.69 -5.11 -32.43
CA ARG A 359 3.32 -3.70 -32.71
C ARG A 359 3.81 -3.24 -34.09
N LEU A 360 5.06 -3.59 -34.44
CA LEU A 360 5.63 -3.27 -35.74
C LEU A 360 4.91 -4.01 -36.88
N GLN A 361 4.63 -5.30 -36.73
CA GLN A 361 3.96 -6.11 -37.73
C GLN A 361 2.49 -5.74 -37.95
N THR A 362 1.82 -5.23 -36.91
CA THR A 362 0.42 -4.75 -36.99
C THR A 362 0.32 -3.32 -37.49
N GLY A 363 1.44 -2.63 -37.69
CA GLY A 363 1.47 -1.24 -38.11
C GLY A 363 1.02 -0.26 -37.04
N MET A 364 1.09 -0.63 -35.77
CA MET A 364 0.75 0.27 -34.65
C MET A 364 1.81 1.34 -34.42
N VAL A 365 3.08 1.01 -34.71
CA VAL A 365 4.24 1.90 -34.50
C VAL A 365 5.18 1.81 -35.68
N SER A 366 5.92 2.89 -35.93
CA SER A 366 7.02 2.92 -36.91
C SER A 366 8.32 2.43 -36.26
N VAL A 367 9.34 2.15 -37.08
CA VAL A 367 10.68 1.81 -36.60
C VAL A 367 11.27 2.94 -35.75
N ASN A 368 11.07 4.20 -36.17
CA ASN A 368 11.58 5.36 -35.47
C ASN A 368 10.81 5.61 -34.16
N ASP A 369 9.52 5.27 -34.06
CA ASP A 369 8.79 5.35 -32.79
C ASP A 369 9.40 4.40 -31.75
N LEU A 370 9.68 3.14 -32.13
CA LEU A 370 10.37 2.20 -31.25
C LEU A 370 11.78 2.69 -30.88
N ARG A 371 12.51 3.27 -31.82
CA ARG A 371 13.84 3.81 -31.54
C ARG A 371 13.81 4.99 -30.55
N ARG A 372 12.78 5.85 -30.66
CA ARG A 372 12.55 6.95 -29.70
C ARG A 372 12.18 6.44 -28.29
N GLU A 373 11.40 5.35 -28.21
CA GLU A 373 11.10 4.70 -26.91
C GLU A 373 12.36 4.20 -26.20
N PHE A 374 13.42 3.85 -26.95
CA PHE A 374 14.72 3.37 -26.42
C PHE A 374 15.82 4.44 -26.47
N ASP A 375 15.49 5.70 -26.64
CA ASP A 375 16.43 6.82 -26.74
C ASP A 375 17.54 6.60 -27.79
N THR A 376 17.21 5.89 -28.88
CA THR A 376 18.13 5.64 -29.98
C THR A 376 17.88 6.60 -31.16
N PRO A 377 18.93 7.08 -31.85
CA PRO A 377 18.74 8.05 -32.94
C PRO A 377 17.90 7.46 -34.08
N PRO A 378 16.99 8.27 -34.71
CA PRO A 378 16.15 7.83 -35.78
C PRO A 378 16.95 7.42 -37.00
N VAL A 379 16.40 6.52 -37.83
CA VAL A 379 16.98 6.12 -39.13
C VAL A 379 16.18 6.76 -40.28
N LYS A 380 16.84 6.94 -41.39
CA LYS A 380 16.21 7.47 -42.61
C LYS A 380 15.07 6.50 -43.03
N ASP A 381 13.95 7.04 -43.44
CA ASP A 381 12.74 6.33 -43.88
C ASP A 381 12.11 5.41 -42.81
N GLY A 382 12.55 5.53 -41.55
CA GLY A 382 12.05 4.72 -40.42
C GLY A 382 10.73 5.24 -39.79
N ASP A 383 10.19 6.35 -40.27
CA ASP A 383 8.87 6.88 -39.83
C ASP A 383 7.70 6.26 -40.62
N GLU A 384 8.02 5.45 -41.64
CA GLU A 384 7.01 4.69 -42.38
C GLU A 384 6.51 3.50 -41.56
N VAL A 385 5.20 3.24 -41.64
CA VAL A 385 4.54 2.14 -40.96
C VAL A 385 4.49 0.92 -41.88
N PHE A 386 5.00 -0.21 -41.37
CA PHE A 386 5.04 -1.47 -42.14
C PHE A 386 3.88 -2.37 -41.72
N LEU A 387 3.17 -2.89 -42.69
CA LEU A 387 2.17 -3.95 -42.49
C LEU A 387 2.70 -5.28 -43.07
N SER A 388 2.46 -6.36 -42.35
CA SER A 388 2.79 -7.70 -42.88
C SER A 388 2.03 -7.98 -44.18
N VAL A 389 2.73 -8.35 -45.24
CA VAL A 389 2.15 -8.65 -46.56
C VAL A 389 1.16 -9.85 -46.51
N ASN A 390 1.22 -10.62 -45.41
CA ASN A 390 0.33 -11.77 -45.19
C ASN A 390 -1.07 -11.38 -44.71
N LEU A 391 -1.32 -10.11 -44.40
CA LEU A 391 -2.63 -9.59 -44.00
C LEU A 391 -3.28 -8.91 -45.22
N ALA A 392 -4.39 -9.45 -45.68
CA ALA A 392 -5.22 -8.86 -46.73
C ALA A 392 -6.60 -8.52 -46.15
N PRO A 393 -7.25 -7.40 -46.55
CA PRO A 393 -8.62 -7.10 -46.17
C PRO A 393 -9.56 -8.23 -46.59
N LEU A 394 -10.57 -8.56 -45.80
CA LEU A 394 -11.50 -9.67 -45.97
C LEU A 394 -12.20 -9.68 -47.34
N GLY A 395 -12.27 -8.57 -48.06
CA GLY A 395 -12.85 -8.42 -49.41
C GLY A 395 -11.82 -8.24 -50.52
N SER A 396 -10.53 -8.45 -50.26
CA SER A 396 -9.51 -8.24 -51.29
C SER A 396 -9.43 -9.43 -52.28
N ASP A 397 -9.18 -9.12 -53.53
CA ASP A 397 -8.99 -10.11 -54.59
C ASP A 397 -7.84 -11.12 -54.34
N LYS A 398 -6.92 -10.79 -53.44
CA LYS A 398 -5.84 -11.68 -52.99
C LYS A 398 -6.34 -12.90 -52.22
N LEU A 399 -7.48 -12.78 -51.51
CA LEU A 399 -8.10 -13.91 -50.79
C LEU A 399 -9.02 -14.72 -51.69
N SER A 400 -9.48 -14.19 -52.81
CA SER A 400 -10.35 -14.88 -53.75
C SER A 400 -9.61 -15.79 -54.77
N GLY A 401 -8.27 -15.86 -54.65
CA GLY A 401 -7.46 -16.70 -55.58
C GLY A 401 -7.45 -16.22 -57.04
N LYS A 402 -7.99 -15.03 -57.31
CA LYS A 402 -7.93 -14.43 -58.63
C LYS A 402 -6.59 -13.71 -58.79
N THR A 403 -5.61 -14.43 -59.28
CA THR A 403 -4.36 -13.87 -59.80
C THR A 403 -4.70 -12.94 -60.95
N ASN A 404 -4.38 -11.68 -60.83
CA ASN A 404 -4.49 -10.72 -61.92
C ASN A 404 -3.40 -11.04 -62.96
N PRO A 405 -3.71 -11.49 -64.19
CA PRO A 405 -2.69 -11.86 -65.15
C PRO A 405 -2.24 -10.67 -66.00
N LYS A 406 -1.86 -9.53 -65.33
CA LYS A 406 -1.22 -8.40 -65.99
C LYS A 406 -0.40 -7.61 -64.99
N ALA A 407 0.89 -7.88 -64.93
CA ALA A 407 1.97 -6.96 -64.69
C ALA A 407 3.14 -7.35 -65.56
#